data_404a737a87d8012f1b99ed5bf1bd7053
#
_entry.id   404a737a87d8012f1b99ed5bf1bd7053
#
_cell.length_a   1.000
_cell.length_b   1.000
_cell.length_c   1.000
_cell.angle_alpha   90.00
_cell.angle_beta   90.00
_cell.angle_gamma   90.00
#
_symmetry.space_group_name_H-M   'P 1'
#
loop_
_entity.id
_entity.type
_entity.pdbx_description
1 polymer ?
#
loop_
_entity_poly.entity_id
_entity_poly.type
_entity_poly.pdbx_seq_one_letter_code
_entity_poly.pdbx_strand_id
1 'polypeptide(L)'
;LIGDGVLLSTPAGSTAYNLSVHGPILSLNSKKLAITPISPFRPRRWKGKIVSDKISVHIKNLDPKKRPVAAVADNNEIRNIVSVKASINKRIKFKLLFNSSESLFKKIKSEQKKKIN
;
A
#
# COMPACT_ATOMS: atom_id res chain seq x y z
N LEU A 1 14.53 -7.43 -0.64
CA LEU A 1 13.96 -6.88 -1.87
C LEU A 1 14.97 -5.97 -2.55
N ILE A 2 15.21 -6.19 -3.82
CA ILE A 2 15.88 -5.24 -4.72
C ILE A 2 14.84 -4.80 -5.74
N GLY A 3 14.58 -3.51 -5.82
CA GLY A 3 13.57 -2.91 -6.68
C GLY A 3 13.56 -1.40 -6.52
N ASP A 4 12.59 -0.73 -7.15
CA ASP A 4 12.48 0.73 -7.07
C ASP A 4 11.86 1.22 -5.75
N GLY A 5 11.16 0.35 -5.05
CA GLY A 5 10.56 0.69 -3.77
C GLY A 5 9.64 -0.38 -3.23
N VAL A 6 9.01 -0.05 -2.12
CA VAL A 6 7.98 -0.88 -1.48
C VAL A 6 6.90 0.02 -0.91
N LEU A 7 5.65 -0.39 -1.08
CA LEU A 7 4.48 0.29 -0.54
C LEU A 7 3.88 -0.51 0.61
N LEU A 8 3.41 0.21 1.60
CA LEU A 8 2.50 -0.33 2.61
C LEU A 8 1.17 0.39 2.48
N SER A 9 0.09 -0.36 2.29
CA SER A 9 -1.23 0.22 2.15
C SER A 9 -2.26 -0.38 3.08
N THR A 10 -3.18 0.48 3.53
CA THR A 10 -4.41 0.09 4.22
C THR A 10 -5.46 -0.40 3.22
N PRO A 11 -6.56 -1.02 3.66
CA PRO A 11 -7.67 -1.34 2.76
C PRO A 11 -8.16 -0.13 1.97
N ALA A 12 -8.35 1.02 2.59
CA ALA A 12 -8.77 2.23 1.90
C ALA A 12 -7.75 2.71 0.85
N GLY A 13 -6.46 2.62 1.15
CA GLY A 13 -5.38 2.98 0.24
C GLY A 13 -5.05 1.92 -0.81
N SER A 14 -5.61 0.72 -0.70
CA SER A 14 -5.26 -0.38 -1.61
C SER A 14 -5.68 -0.13 -3.06
N THR A 15 -6.64 0.74 -3.29
CA THR A 15 -7.11 1.14 -4.63
C THR A 15 -6.40 2.36 -5.20
N ALA A 16 -5.44 2.93 -4.48
CA ALA A 16 -4.62 4.06 -4.93
C ALA A 16 -3.32 3.59 -5.60
N TYR A 17 -2.19 4.12 -5.24
CA TYR A 17 -0.89 3.76 -5.84
C TYR A 17 -0.61 2.24 -5.76
N ASN A 18 -1.02 1.59 -4.68
CA ASN A 18 -0.92 0.13 -4.54
C ASN A 18 -1.53 -0.62 -5.73
N LEU A 19 -2.71 -0.19 -6.19
CA LEU A 19 -3.35 -0.81 -7.35
C LEU A 19 -2.56 -0.60 -8.64
N SER A 20 -2.00 0.58 -8.84
CA SER A 20 -1.19 0.92 -10.01
C SER A 20 0.08 0.07 -10.13
N VAL A 21 0.62 -0.40 -9.02
CA VAL A 21 1.78 -1.31 -8.98
C VAL A 21 1.37 -2.77 -8.84
N HIS A 22 0.12 -3.10 -9.19
CA HIS A 22 -0.43 -4.45 -9.18
C HIS A 22 -0.60 -5.08 -7.79
N GLY A 23 -0.72 -4.26 -6.76
CA GLY A 23 -1.06 -4.71 -5.42
C GLY A 23 -2.52 -5.18 -5.32
N PRO A 24 -2.85 -5.98 -4.30
CA PRO A 24 -4.21 -6.48 -4.11
C PRO A 24 -5.16 -5.38 -3.65
N ILE A 25 -6.42 -5.47 -4.08
CA ILE A 25 -7.51 -4.68 -3.50
C ILE A 25 -7.94 -5.38 -2.21
N LEU A 26 -7.90 -4.65 -1.10
CA LEU A 26 -8.34 -5.14 0.19
C LEU A 26 -9.74 -4.63 0.52
N SER A 27 -10.62 -5.52 0.97
CA SER A 27 -11.92 -5.11 1.52
C SER A 27 -11.73 -4.18 2.72
N LEU A 28 -12.54 -3.13 2.83
CA LEU A 28 -12.46 -2.14 3.90
C LEU A 28 -12.51 -2.76 5.31
N ASN A 29 -13.22 -3.86 5.45
CA ASN A 29 -13.40 -4.56 6.74
C ASN A 29 -12.40 -5.70 6.96
N SER A 30 -11.41 -5.85 6.10
CA SER A 30 -10.52 -7.01 6.10
C SER A 30 -9.52 -7.06 7.27
N LYS A 31 -9.28 -5.94 7.95
CA LYS A 31 -8.27 -5.81 9.02
C LYS A 31 -6.88 -6.30 8.56
N LYS A 32 -6.53 -5.99 7.33
CA LYS A 32 -5.29 -6.39 6.68
C LYS A 32 -4.54 -5.20 6.11
N LEU A 33 -3.27 -5.38 5.87
CA LEU A 33 -2.39 -4.45 5.18
C LEU A 33 -1.76 -5.16 3.99
N ALA A 34 -1.51 -4.43 2.91
CA ALA A 34 -0.76 -4.93 1.78
C ALA A 34 0.66 -4.34 1.77
N ILE A 35 1.64 -5.20 1.63
CA ILE A 35 3.04 -4.83 1.36
C ILE A 35 3.27 -5.17 -0.10
N THR A 36 3.51 -4.16 -0.94
CA THR A 36 3.57 -4.32 -2.39
C THR A 36 4.87 -3.76 -2.92
N PRO A 37 5.65 -4.53 -3.71
CA PRO A 37 6.89 -4.04 -4.29
C PRO A 37 6.62 -3.14 -5.49
N ILE A 38 7.53 -2.22 -5.74
CA ILE A 38 7.59 -1.39 -6.95
C ILE A 38 8.75 -1.89 -7.79
N SER A 39 8.45 -2.39 -9.00
CA SER A 39 9.43 -2.93 -9.95
C SER A 39 10.45 -3.88 -9.29
N PRO A 40 9.99 -4.99 -8.70
CA PRO A 40 10.90 -5.91 -8.00
C PRO A 40 11.86 -6.58 -8.98
N PHE A 41 13.16 -6.48 -8.70
CA PHE A 41 14.20 -7.17 -9.46
C PHE A 41 14.61 -8.48 -8.79
N ARG A 42 14.69 -8.49 -7.46
CA ARG A 42 14.96 -9.65 -6.63
C ARG A 42 14.14 -9.61 -5.35
N PRO A 43 13.38 -10.64 -4.97
CA PRO A 43 13.04 -11.83 -5.79
C PRO A 43 12.25 -11.45 -7.03
N ARG A 44 12.50 -12.11 -8.14
CA ARG A 44 11.79 -11.86 -9.39
C ARG A 44 10.30 -12.15 -9.24
N ARG A 45 9.45 -11.27 -9.77
CA ARG A 45 8.00 -11.41 -9.76
C ARG A 45 7.38 -11.53 -8.36
N TRP A 46 8.10 -11.13 -7.34
CA TRP A 46 7.52 -11.08 -6.01
C TRP A 46 6.35 -10.09 -6.00
N LYS A 47 5.19 -10.59 -5.64
CA LYS A 47 3.94 -9.81 -5.66
C LYS A 47 3.63 -9.11 -4.34
N GLY A 48 4.49 -9.26 -3.36
CA GLY A 48 4.26 -8.71 -2.03
C GLY A 48 3.61 -9.67 -1.07
N LYS A 49 3.05 -9.12 -0.01
CA LYS A 49 2.46 -9.92 1.08
C LYS A 49 1.27 -9.18 1.70
N ILE A 50 0.24 -9.92 2.02
CA ILE A 50 -0.87 -9.43 2.84
C ILE A 50 -0.62 -9.86 4.28
N VAL A 51 -0.70 -8.91 5.20
CA VAL A 51 -0.44 -9.12 6.62
C VAL A 51 -1.59 -8.60 7.47
N SER A 52 -1.65 -9.02 8.73
CA SER A 52 -2.63 -8.48 9.69
C SER A 52 -2.36 -7.01 10.00
N ASP A 53 -3.41 -6.23 10.21
CA ASP A 53 -3.30 -4.83 10.64
C ASP A 53 -2.86 -4.67 12.10
N LYS A 54 -2.74 -5.78 12.83
CA LYS A 54 -2.28 -5.79 14.23
C LYS A 54 -0.78 -5.74 14.39
N ILE A 55 -0.03 -5.97 13.30
CA ILE A 55 1.43 -6.00 13.34
C ILE A 55 2.04 -4.65 13.00
N SER A 56 3.28 -4.45 13.44
CA SER A 56 4.13 -3.38 12.93
C SER A 56 4.97 -3.91 11.76
N VAL A 57 5.05 -3.13 10.69
CA VAL A 57 5.90 -3.42 9.54
C VAL A 57 7.17 -2.59 9.68
N HIS A 58 8.31 -3.26 9.60
CA HIS A 58 9.62 -2.61 9.69
C HIS A 58 10.37 -2.80 8.38
N ILE A 59 10.66 -1.69 7.71
CA ILE A 59 11.38 -1.67 6.44
C ILE A 59 12.73 -1.04 6.68
N LYS A 60 13.80 -1.76 6.36
CA LYS A 60 15.18 -1.30 6.57
C LYS A 60 15.90 -1.15 5.22
N ASN A 61 16.56 -0.02 5.02
CA ASN A 61 17.49 0.15 3.92
C ASN A 61 18.81 -0.55 4.25
N LEU A 62 19.21 -1.52 3.45
CA LEU A 62 20.40 -2.33 3.70
C LEU A 62 21.72 -1.61 3.35
N ASP A 63 21.66 -0.62 2.46
CA ASP A 63 22.83 0.13 2.04
C ASP A 63 22.48 1.61 1.82
N PRO A 64 22.25 2.37 2.91
CA PRO A 64 21.77 3.75 2.80
C PRO A 64 22.74 4.72 2.14
N LYS A 65 24.03 4.43 2.16
CA LYS A 65 25.06 5.28 1.51
C LYS A 65 25.03 5.11 -0.01
N LYS A 66 25.00 3.87 -0.49
CA LYS A 66 25.05 3.55 -1.91
C LYS A 66 23.69 3.64 -2.58
N ARG A 67 22.64 3.34 -1.84
CA ARG A 67 21.25 3.28 -2.31
C ARG A 67 20.35 4.12 -1.40
N PRO A 68 20.46 5.45 -1.44
CA PRO A 68 19.63 6.31 -0.60
C PRO A 68 18.15 6.16 -0.96
N VAL A 69 17.29 6.15 0.06
CA VAL A 69 15.85 5.95 -0.06
C VAL A 69 15.13 7.06 0.68
N ALA A 70 14.02 7.51 0.14
CA ALA A 70 13.08 8.39 0.81
C ALA A 70 11.85 7.63 1.29
N ALA A 71 11.30 8.00 2.43
CA ALA A 71 9.99 7.58 2.89
C ALA A 71 8.97 8.68 2.61
N VAL A 72 7.82 8.32 2.06
CA VAL A 72 6.72 9.24 1.78
C VAL A 72 5.47 8.73 2.46
N ALA A 73 4.85 9.58 3.25
CA ALA A 73 3.54 9.33 3.85
C ALA A 73 2.66 10.55 3.58
N ASP A 74 1.59 10.35 2.80
CA ASP A 74 0.77 11.44 2.25
C ASP A 74 1.65 12.46 1.50
N ASN A 75 1.71 13.71 1.97
CA ASN A 75 2.54 14.77 1.40
C ASN A 75 3.88 14.96 2.14
N ASN A 76 4.18 14.12 3.13
CA ASN A 76 5.41 14.21 3.90
C ASN A 76 6.47 13.29 3.31
N GLU A 77 7.61 13.88 2.96
CA GLU A 77 8.77 13.16 2.45
C GLU A 77 9.95 13.32 3.40
N ILE A 78 10.58 12.22 3.76
CA ILE A 78 11.82 12.19 4.55
C ILE A 78 12.87 11.45 3.73
N ARG A 79 13.93 12.14 3.38
CA ARG A 79 15.03 11.61 2.57
C ARG A 79 16.10 10.94 3.42
N ASN A 80 16.92 10.11 2.76
CA ASN A 80 18.07 9.45 3.36
C ASN A 80 17.72 8.65 4.63
N ILE A 81 16.61 7.94 4.58
CA ILE A 81 16.18 7.11 5.71
C ILE A 81 17.03 5.85 5.82
N VAL A 82 17.23 5.39 7.05
CA VAL A 82 17.84 4.09 7.36
C VAL A 82 16.77 3.03 7.52
N SER A 83 15.66 3.37 8.17
CA SER A 83 14.54 2.46 8.36
C SER A 83 13.22 3.22 8.57
N VAL A 84 12.13 2.50 8.32
CA VAL A 84 10.77 2.95 8.60
C VAL A 84 10.06 1.89 9.41
N LYS A 85 9.38 2.30 10.46
CA LYS A 85 8.46 1.45 11.20
C LYS A 85 7.05 2.01 11.02
N ALA A 86 6.13 1.19 10.55
CA ALA A 86 4.75 1.57 10.31
C ALA A 86 3.80 0.65 11.06
N SER A 87 2.76 1.23 11.63
CA SER A 87 1.68 0.51 12.31
C SER A 87 0.37 1.26 12.17
N ILE A 88 -0.75 0.54 12.29
CA ILE A 88 -2.08 1.16 12.25
C ILE A 88 -2.36 1.93 13.54
N ASN A 89 -2.82 3.17 13.38
CA ASN A 89 -3.39 3.94 14.48
C ASN A 89 -4.90 3.70 14.54
N LYS A 90 -5.33 2.81 15.41
CA LYS A 90 -6.75 2.44 15.56
C LYS A 90 -7.62 3.52 16.23
N ARG A 91 -7.01 4.58 16.76
CA ARG A 91 -7.75 5.72 17.36
C ARG A 91 -8.32 6.65 16.29
N ILE A 92 -7.72 6.66 15.09
CA ILE A 92 -8.18 7.49 13.98
C ILE A 92 -9.08 6.63 13.09
N LYS A 93 -10.32 7.05 12.91
CA LYS A 93 -11.32 6.37 12.08
C LYS A 93 -11.98 7.37 11.16
N PHE A 94 -12.25 6.93 9.93
CA PHE A 94 -13.02 7.67 8.95
C PHE A 94 -14.34 6.95 8.70
N LYS A 95 -15.42 7.70 8.59
CA LYS A 95 -16.73 7.17 8.23
C LYS A 95 -17.00 7.45 6.77
N LEU A 96 -17.15 6.40 5.97
CA LEU A 96 -17.54 6.50 4.56
C LEU A 96 -19.04 6.31 4.43
N LEU A 97 -19.68 7.26 3.74
CA LEU A 97 -21.09 7.20 3.41
C LEU A 97 -21.23 6.79 1.94
N PHE A 98 -22.02 5.79 1.68
CA PHE A 98 -22.32 5.34 0.33
C PHE A 98 -23.75 4.81 0.26
N ASN A 99 -24.29 4.75 -0.97
CA ASN A 99 -25.64 4.24 -1.21
C ASN A 99 -25.74 2.76 -0.81
N SER A 100 -26.78 2.38 -0.05
CA SER A 100 -27.01 1.00 0.39
C SER A 100 -27.23 0.01 -0.77
N SER A 101 -27.66 0.51 -1.94
CA SER A 101 -27.85 -0.28 -3.17
C SER A 101 -26.54 -0.59 -3.92
N GLU A 102 -25.44 0.08 -3.60
CA GLU A 102 -24.14 -0.08 -4.26
C GLU A 102 -23.05 -0.36 -3.24
N SER A 103 -22.44 -1.54 -3.29
CA SER A 103 -21.24 -1.79 -2.49
C SER A 103 -20.06 -1.03 -3.08
N LEU A 104 -19.15 -0.56 -2.22
CA LEU A 104 -17.89 0.08 -2.63
C LEU A 104 -17.09 -0.83 -3.58
N PHE A 105 -17.12 -2.13 -3.35
CA PHE A 105 -16.45 -3.12 -4.19
C PHE A 105 -17.01 -3.15 -5.61
N LYS A 106 -18.35 -3.05 -5.78
CA LYS A 106 -18.98 -2.93 -7.10
C LYS A 106 -18.56 -1.64 -7.82
N LYS A 107 -18.50 -0.52 -7.11
CA LYS A 107 -18.02 0.75 -7.67
C LYS A 107 -16.59 0.63 -8.17
N ILE A 108 -15.69 0.05 -7.41
CA ILE A 108 -14.29 -0.17 -7.79
C ILE A 108 -14.20 -1.03 -9.04
N LYS A 109 -14.93 -2.14 -9.09
CA LYS A 109 -14.97 -3.01 -10.27
C LYS A 109 -15.54 -2.31 -11.51
N SER A 110 -16.59 -1.52 -11.34
CA SER A 110 -17.18 -0.72 -12.42
C SER A 110 -16.17 0.28 -12.99
N GLU A 111 -15.45 0.98 -12.12
CA GLU A 111 -14.44 1.96 -12.51
C GLU A 111 -13.28 1.33 -13.29
N GLN A 112 -12.81 0.16 -12.89
CA GLN A 112 -11.76 -0.59 -13.58
C GLN A 112 -12.15 -1.02 -14.99
N LYS A 113 -13.45 -1.21 -15.26
CA LYS A 113 -13.98 -1.62 -16.59
C LYS A 113 -14.25 -0.44 -17.52
N LYS A 114 -14.20 0.80 -17.04
CA LYS A 114 -14.41 1.97 -17.90
C LYS A 114 -13.28 2.06 -18.92
N LYS A 115 -13.67 2.11 -20.18
CA LYS A 115 -12.74 2.40 -21.28
C LYS A 115 -12.47 3.90 -21.30
N ILE A 116 -11.24 4.26 -21.58
CA ILE A 116 -10.88 5.65 -21.91
C ILE A 116 -11.38 5.89 -23.34
N ASN A 117 -12.33 6.79 -23.48
CA ASN A 117 -12.79 7.28 -24.79
C ASN A 117 -12.05 8.55 -25.14
#